data_98472ed03ce1cefde59313b531bf019c
#
_entry.id   98472ed03ce1cefde59313b531bf019c
#
_cell.length_a   1.000
_cell.length_b   1.000
_cell.length_c   1.000
_cell.angle_alpha   90.00
_cell.angle_beta   90.00
_cell.angle_gamma   90.00
#
_symmetry.space_group_name_H-M   'P 1'
#
loop_
_entity.id
_entity.type
_entity.pdbx_description
1 polymer ?
#
loop_
_entity_poly.entity_id
_entity_poly.type
_entity_poly.pdbx_seq_one_letter_code
_entity_poly.pdbx_strand_id
1 'polypeptide(L)'
;MKLKITTLVIIEGNQVENIYHSLEDNQDKAYQDLINQVNATYGDGGVLQFKNIKGIKNYFDSVTIETQELIPMGFKNTLLNRETK
;
A
#
# COMPACT_ATOMS: atom_id res chain seq x y z
N MET A 1 -5.01 9.05 20.59
CA MET A 1 -4.22 8.13 19.78
C MET A 1 -4.84 8.00 18.41
N LYS A 2 -4.02 8.07 17.39
CA LYS A 2 -4.48 7.96 16.02
C LYS A 2 -3.98 6.67 15.41
N LEU A 3 -4.86 6.01 14.68
CA LEU A 3 -4.52 4.80 13.97
C LEU A 3 -4.54 5.10 12.49
N LYS A 4 -3.48 4.72 11.81
CA LYS A 4 -3.38 4.92 10.37
C LYS A 4 -3.33 3.58 9.66
N ILE A 5 -4.01 3.52 8.53
CA ILE A 5 -3.95 2.34 7.66
C ILE A 5 -3.52 2.83 6.28
N THR A 6 -2.44 2.26 5.79
CA THR A 6 -1.98 2.53 4.44
C THR A 6 -2.28 1.32 3.58
N THR A 7 -2.93 1.55 2.45
CA THR A 7 -3.37 0.48 1.57
C THR A 7 -2.72 0.64 0.21
N LEU A 8 -2.17 -0.46 -0.30
CA LEU A 8 -1.59 -0.51 -1.65
C LEU A 8 -2.42 -1.48 -2.46
N VAL A 9 -2.88 -1.04 -3.63
CA VAL A 9 -3.70 -1.85 -4.52
C VAL A 9 -2.97 -1.99 -5.85
N ILE A 10 -2.80 -3.22 -6.29
CA ILE A 10 -2.19 -3.53 -7.59
C ILE A 10 -3.29 -3.93 -8.54
N ILE A 11 -3.34 -3.26 -9.67
CA ILE A 11 -4.33 -3.51 -10.71
C ILE A 11 -3.59 -3.91 -11.98
N GLU A 12 -4.03 -5.02 -12.58
CA GLU A 12 -3.47 -5.52 -13.82
C GLU A 12 -4.61 -5.71 -14.79
N GLY A 13 -4.51 -5.08 -15.94
CA GLY A 13 -5.62 -5.04 -16.86
C GLY A 13 -6.74 -4.26 -16.21
N ASN A 14 -7.90 -4.85 -16.10
CA ASN A 14 -9.04 -4.20 -15.47
C ASN A 14 -9.45 -4.88 -14.17
N GLN A 15 -8.51 -5.60 -13.55
CA GLN A 15 -8.83 -6.36 -12.36
C GLN A 15 -7.87 -6.04 -11.24
N VAL A 16 -8.39 -6.05 -10.02
CA VAL A 16 -7.56 -5.94 -8.83
C VAL A 16 -6.80 -7.25 -8.66
N GLU A 17 -5.48 -7.15 -8.71
CA GLU A 17 -4.62 -8.31 -8.58
C GLU A 17 -4.36 -8.63 -7.12
N ASN A 18 -4.01 -7.61 -6.35
CA ASN A 18 -3.71 -7.78 -4.93
C ASN A 18 -3.93 -6.50 -4.17
N ILE A 19 -4.22 -6.65 -2.89
CA ILE A 19 -4.40 -5.53 -1.97
C ILE A 19 -3.58 -5.83 -0.72
N TYR A 20 -2.81 -4.83 -0.29
CA TYR A 20 -1.96 -4.95 0.90
C TYR A 20 -2.24 -3.81 1.85
N HIS A 21 -2.10 -4.08 3.14
CA HIS A 21 -2.34 -3.08 4.18
C HIS A 21 -1.17 -3.01 5.13
N SER A 22 -0.94 -1.83 5.67
CA SER A 22 0.03 -1.64 6.74
C SER A 22 -0.58 -0.75 7.81
N LEU A 23 -0.36 -1.11 9.06
CA LEU A 23 -0.85 -0.35 10.21
C LEU A 23 0.25 0.50 10.84
N GLU A 24 1.42 0.60 10.20
CA GLU A 24 2.48 1.44 10.71
C GLU A 24 2.06 2.89 10.65
N ASP A 25 2.34 3.64 11.71
CA ASP A 25 1.93 5.04 11.77
C ASP A 25 2.93 5.98 11.10
N ASN A 26 4.12 5.48 10.79
CA ASN A 26 5.15 6.24 10.09
C ASN A 26 5.11 5.87 8.63
N GLN A 27 5.08 6.87 7.75
CA GLN A 27 4.93 6.62 6.33
C GLN A 27 6.06 5.77 5.76
N ASP A 28 7.29 6.03 6.17
CA ASP A 28 8.42 5.27 5.65
C ASP A 28 8.32 3.80 6.07
N LYS A 29 7.92 3.56 7.31
CA LYS A 29 7.75 2.20 7.80
C LYS A 29 6.57 1.51 7.11
N ALA A 30 5.49 2.23 6.87
CA ALA A 30 4.34 1.67 6.18
C ALA A 30 4.72 1.26 4.76
N TYR A 31 5.44 2.13 4.06
CA TYR A 31 5.87 1.82 2.71
C TYR A 31 6.82 0.63 2.69
N GLN A 32 7.76 0.57 3.62
CA GLN A 32 8.67 -0.57 3.69
C GLN A 32 7.92 -1.87 3.98
N ASP A 33 6.93 -1.81 4.87
CA ASP A 33 6.10 -2.96 5.17
C ASP A 33 5.37 -3.44 3.93
N LEU A 34 4.79 -2.50 3.17
CA LEU A 34 4.07 -2.86 1.95
C LEU A 34 5.01 -3.44 0.89
N ILE A 35 6.20 -2.86 0.76
CA ILE A 35 7.20 -3.38 -0.17
C ILE A 35 7.56 -4.82 0.20
N ASN A 36 7.75 -5.09 1.49
CA ASN A 36 8.06 -6.43 1.95
C ASN A 36 6.95 -7.41 1.63
N GLN A 37 5.70 -6.98 1.78
CA GLN A 37 4.56 -7.83 1.47
C GLN A 37 4.47 -8.13 -0.02
N VAL A 38 4.70 -7.13 -0.86
CA VAL A 38 4.70 -7.33 -2.31
C VAL A 38 5.82 -8.30 -2.70
N ASN A 39 6.99 -8.12 -2.12
CA ASN A 39 8.11 -9.02 -2.41
C ASN A 39 7.81 -10.44 -1.95
N ALA A 40 7.10 -10.61 -0.85
CA ALA A 40 6.73 -11.93 -0.37
C ALA A 40 5.78 -12.61 -1.34
N THR A 41 4.94 -11.84 -2.02
CA THR A 41 3.99 -12.41 -2.98
C THR A 41 4.63 -12.69 -4.34
N TYR A 42 5.42 -11.73 -4.84
CA TYR A 42 5.90 -11.78 -6.22
C TYR A 42 7.39 -12.11 -6.33
N GLY A 43 8.13 -11.99 -5.25
CA GLY A 43 9.57 -12.17 -5.29
C GLY A 43 10.03 -13.61 -5.15
N ASP A 44 9.33 -14.52 -5.75
CA ASP A 44 9.58 -15.95 -5.62
C ASP A 44 11.05 -16.28 -5.89
N GLY A 45 11.68 -16.91 -4.89
CA GLY A 45 13.08 -17.28 -5.02
C GLY A 45 14.04 -16.13 -5.09
N GLY A 46 13.59 -14.90 -4.81
CA GLY A 46 14.46 -13.75 -4.86
C GLY A 46 14.75 -13.23 -6.25
N VAL A 47 14.06 -13.77 -7.26
CA VAL A 47 14.30 -13.36 -8.64
C VAL A 47 13.83 -11.93 -8.88
N LEU A 48 12.71 -11.56 -8.28
CA LEU A 48 12.13 -10.23 -8.44
C LEU A 48 12.07 -9.59 -7.07
N GLN A 49 12.77 -8.47 -6.89
CA GLN A 49 12.81 -7.76 -5.61
C GLN A 49 12.62 -6.29 -5.86
N PHE A 50 11.59 -5.73 -5.27
CA PHE A 50 11.34 -4.30 -5.33
C PHE A 50 12.04 -3.64 -4.15
N LYS A 51 12.65 -2.50 -4.40
CA LYS A 51 13.37 -1.75 -3.38
C LYS A 51 12.58 -0.54 -2.89
N ASN A 52 11.65 -0.07 -3.71
CA ASN A 52 10.87 1.10 -3.36
C ASN A 52 9.53 1.05 -4.09
N ILE A 53 8.66 1.98 -3.68
CA ILE A 53 7.31 2.04 -4.26
C ILE A 53 7.35 2.37 -5.75
N LYS A 54 8.30 3.20 -6.15
CA LYS A 54 8.42 3.56 -7.56
C LYS A 54 8.67 2.33 -8.43
N GLY A 55 9.48 1.41 -7.94
CA GLY A 55 9.74 0.17 -8.67
C GLY A 55 8.48 -0.66 -8.84
N ILE A 56 7.65 -0.69 -7.80
CA ILE A 56 6.39 -1.41 -7.88
C ILE A 56 5.47 -0.74 -8.88
N LYS A 57 5.35 0.60 -8.83
CA LYS A 57 4.50 1.34 -9.76
C LYS A 57 4.93 1.17 -11.20
N ASN A 58 6.22 1.04 -11.43
CA ASN A 58 6.73 0.88 -12.79
C ASN A 58 6.52 -0.52 -13.34
N TYR A 59 6.42 -1.50 -12.47
CA TYR A 59 6.31 -2.89 -12.90
C TYR A 59 4.89 -3.29 -13.26
N PHE A 60 3.91 -2.81 -12.52
CA PHE A 60 2.52 -3.18 -12.72
C PHE A 60 1.77 -2.11 -13.50
N ASP A 61 0.64 -2.50 -14.09
CA ASP A 61 -0.15 -1.57 -14.90
C ASP A 61 -0.60 -0.37 -14.11
N SER A 62 -1.11 -0.59 -12.90
CA SER A 62 -1.59 0.49 -12.06
C SER A 62 -1.42 0.11 -10.60
N VAL A 63 -0.90 1.04 -9.83
CA VAL A 63 -0.70 0.84 -8.40
C VAL A 63 -1.17 2.10 -7.70
N THR A 64 -2.05 1.95 -6.73
CA THR A 64 -2.51 3.07 -5.93
C THR A 64 -2.13 2.85 -4.48
N ILE A 65 -1.82 3.92 -3.78
CA ILE A 65 -1.53 3.90 -2.36
C ILE A 65 -2.33 5.01 -1.72
N GLU A 66 -3.03 4.68 -0.64
CA GLU A 66 -3.74 5.70 0.10
C GLU A 66 -3.61 5.43 1.59
N THR A 67 -3.63 6.49 2.36
CA THR A 67 -3.53 6.42 3.81
C THR A 67 -4.80 6.99 4.42
N GLN A 68 -5.38 6.24 5.34
CA GLN A 68 -6.53 6.69 6.10
C GLN A 68 -6.14 6.82 7.56
N GLU A 69 -6.64 7.86 8.18
CA GLU A 69 -6.50 8.02 9.62
C GLU A 69 -7.84 7.72 10.26
N LEU A 70 -7.81 6.79 11.20
CA LEU A 70 -9.01 6.40 11.91
C LEU A 70 -9.08 7.20 13.21
N ILE A 71 -10.16 7.94 13.37
CA ILE A 71 -10.37 8.75 14.57
C ILE A 71 -11.29 7.96 15.48
N PRO A 72 -10.81 7.55 16.66
CA PRO A 72 -11.61 6.70 17.53
C PRO A 72 -12.94 7.30 17.94
N MET A 73 -12.96 8.62 18.13
CA MET A 73 -14.19 9.30 18.56
C MET A 73 -15.08 9.54 17.35
N GLY A 74 -16.32 9.13 17.46
CA GLY A 74 -17.30 9.38 16.41
C GLY A 74 -17.21 8.45 15.23
N PHE A 75 -16.30 7.51 15.27
CA PHE A 75 -16.21 6.50 14.22
C PHE A 75 -16.08 7.10 12.83
N LYS A 76 -15.32 8.16 12.73
CA LYS A 76 -15.11 8.81 11.44
C LYS A 76 -13.78 8.42 10.88
N ASN A 77 -13.78 8.14 9.60
CA ASN A 77 -12.56 7.92 8.86
C ASN A 77 -12.22 9.18 8.11
N THR A 78 -10.98 9.62 8.25
CA THR A 78 -10.52 10.78 7.53
C THR A 78 -9.51 10.33 6.50
N LEU A 79 -9.81 10.58 5.24
CA LEU A 79 -8.88 10.28 4.18
C LEU A 79 -7.81 11.35 4.13
N LEU A 80 -6.60 10.96 4.43
CA LEU A 80 -5.48 11.89 4.47
C LEU A 80 -4.88 12.07 3.09
N ASN A 81 -4.87 11.00 2.31
CA ASN A 81 -4.22 11.02 1.01
C ASN A 81 -4.88 9.96 0.16
N ARG A 82 -5.66 10.39 -0.80
CA ARG A 82 -6.35 9.47 -1.67
C ARG A 82 -6.15 9.88 -3.12
N GLU A 83 -5.65 8.96 -3.90
CA GLU A 83 -5.55 9.15 -5.33
C GLU A 83 -6.78 8.60 -5.97
N THR A 84 -7.62 9.49 -6.39
CA THR A 84 -8.81 9.07 -7.08
C THR A 84 -8.64 9.32 -8.54
N LYS A 85 -9.16 8.79 -8.95
CA LYS A 85 -9.30 9.14 -10.07
C LYS A 85 -9.56 8.91 -10.74
#